data_9c5a244b8cbda2f8129a2db3f2c2e169
#
_entry.id   9c5a244b8cbda2f8129a2db3f2c2e169
#
_cell.length_a   1.000
_cell.length_b   1.000
_cell.length_c   1.000
_cell.angle_alpha   90.00
_cell.angle_beta   90.00
_cell.angle_gamma   90.00
#
_symmetry.space_group_name_H-M   'P 1'
#
loop_
_entity.id
_entity.type
_entity.pdbx_description
1 polymer ?
#
loop_
_entity_poly.entity_id
_entity_poly.type
_entity_poly.pdbx_seq_one_letter_code
_entity_poly.pdbx_strand_id
1 'polypeptide(L)'
;VLNGCLTVSLALFYIKVNISLRIGKMKQRFSSKKNYPKYRFTFPLSSLNLKGDTLLIDKPYACSSFDIVNQLKTGCKELTGQRIKVGHAGTLDPLATGLLVVCIGQNTKEIAAIQDLEKEYIGTFRLGATTPSYDLEHPIDRLFSYEHITREMAEEAATSFLGEIEQIPPVYSAIKIKGKRAYELARQNISV
;
A
#
# COMPACT_ATOMS: atom_id res chain seq x y z
N VAL A 1 4.34 -24.80 19.23
CA VAL A 1 5.07 -23.61 19.68
C VAL A 1 4.63 -22.46 18.81
N LEU A 2 3.60 -21.72 19.28
CA LEU A 2 3.08 -20.53 18.59
C LEU A 2 3.92 -19.35 19.09
N ASN A 3 4.91 -18.95 18.30
CA ASN A 3 5.69 -17.75 18.55
C ASN A 3 4.82 -16.51 18.31
N GLY A 4 4.38 -15.87 19.38
CA GLY A 4 4.03 -14.46 19.56
C GLY A 4 3.46 -13.65 18.38
N CYS A 5 2.63 -14.23 17.55
CA CYS A 5 1.98 -13.53 16.45
C CYS A 5 0.49 -13.40 16.75
N LEU A 6 0.04 -12.20 17.10
CA LEU A 6 -1.36 -11.89 17.29
C LEU A 6 -1.89 -11.28 16.00
N THR A 7 -2.84 -11.96 15.36
CA THR A 7 -3.56 -11.36 14.22
C THR A 7 -4.77 -10.62 14.78
N VAL A 8 -4.72 -9.30 14.74
CA VAL A 8 -5.85 -8.44 15.09
C VAL A 8 -6.54 -8.06 13.79
N SER A 9 -7.77 -8.55 13.60
CA SER A 9 -8.65 -8.09 12.53
C SER A 9 -9.32 -6.82 13.02
N LEU A 10 -8.84 -5.67 12.59
CA LEU A 10 -9.51 -4.38 12.82
C LEU A 10 -10.66 -4.27 11.83
N ALA A 11 -11.86 -4.24 12.39
CA ALA A 11 -13.16 -4.41 11.78
C ALA A 11 -13.44 -3.55 10.53
N LEU A 12 -13.91 -4.23 9.53
CA LEU A 12 -15.04 -4.00 8.62
C LEU A 12 -15.41 -2.56 8.28
N PHE A 13 -14.91 -2.14 7.10
CA PHE A 13 -15.61 -1.18 6.29
C PHE A 13 -15.81 -1.77 4.87
N TYR A 14 -17.06 -1.89 4.45
CA TYR A 14 -17.44 -2.54 3.19
C TYR A 14 -17.41 -1.51 2.06
N ILE A 15 -16.61 -1.74 1.01
CA ILE A 15 -16.69 -0.95 -0.23
C ILE A 15 -17.58 -1.69 -1.22
N LYS A 16 -18.75 -1.14 -1.52
CA LYS A 16 -19.58 -1.58 -2.63
C LYS A 16 -19.49 -0.52 -3.74
N VAL A 17 -18.54 -0.70 -4.65
CA VAL A 17 -18.42 0.18 -5.82
C VAL A 17 -18.92 -0.57 -7.05
N ASN A 18 -19.96 -0.04 -7.69
CA ASN A 18 -20.49 -0.56 -8.95
C ASN A 18 -19.67 0.05 -10.10
N ILE A 19 -18.49 -0.50 -10.36
CA ILE A 19 -17.62 -0.13 -11.47
C ILE A 19 -17.49 -1.38 -12.35
N SER A 20 -17.43 -1.21 -13.67
CA SER A 20 -17.07 -2.31 -14.58
C SER A 20 -15.65 -2.76 -14.26
N LEU A 21 -15.52 -3.84 -13.49
CA LEU A 21 -14.29 -4.22 -12.81
C LEU A 21 -13.53 -5.26 -13.64
N ARG A 22 -12.28 -4.94 -13.98
CA ARG A 22 -11.31 -5.93 -14.48
C ARG A 22 -10.29 -6.21 -13.39
N ILE A 23 -10.37 -7.40 -12.79
CA ILE A 23 -9.41 -7.87 -11.78
C ILE A 23 -8.17 -8.39 -12.48
N GLY A 24 -7.03 -7.76 -12.24
CA GLY A 24 -5.73 -8.18 -12.77
C GLY A 24 -4.83 -8.75 -11.67
N LYS A 25 -4.37 -10.00 -11.83
CA LYS A 25 -3.30 -10.56 -11.01
C LYS A 25 -1.96 -10.33 -11.70
N MET A 26 -0.91 -10.13 -10.93
CA MET A 26 0.45 -9.96 -11.44
C MET A 26 1.28 -11.23 -11.19
N LYS A 27 1.99 -11.72 -12.21
CA LYS A 27 2.98 -12.81 -12.05
C LYS A 27 4.37 -12.24 -11.85
N GLN A 28 5.09 -12.82 -10.89
CA GLN A 28 6.45 -12.42 -10.54
C GLN A 28 7.48 -12.83 -11.60
N ARG A 29 8.38 -11.92 -11.98
CA ARG A 29 9.52 -12.19 -12.85
C ARG A 29 10.76 -11.49 -12.31
N PHE A 30 11.84 -12.21 -12.08
CA PHE A 30 13.09 -11.66 -11.57
C PHE A 30 13.89 -10.93 -12.67
N SER A 31 14.46 -9.77 -12.36
CA SER A 31 15.37 -9.02 -13.22
C SER A 31 16.54 -8.42 -12.46
N SER A 32 17.71 -8.44 -13.07
CA SER A 32 19.05 -8.30 -12.50
C SER A 32 19.56 -6.89 -12.18
N LYS A 33 18.75 -5.83 -12.10
CA LYS A 33 19.29 -4.44 -11.90
C LYS A 33 18.76 -3.63 -10.71
N LYS A 34 17.83 -4.11 -9.95
CA LYS A 34 17.48 -3.74 -8.56
C LYS A 34 16.77 -4.95 -8.02
N ASN A 35 17.04 -5.33 -6.79
CA ASN A 35 16.49 -6.55 -6.13
C ASN A 35 14.97 -6.61 -5.97
N TYR A 36 14.23 -5.89 -6.81
CA TYR A 36 12.77 -5.96 -6.87
C TYR A 36 12.33 -6.88 -8.01
N PRO A 37 11.41 -7.82 -7.73
CA PRO A 37 10.85 -8.66 -8.77
C PRO A 37 10.10 -7.81 -9.80
N LYS A 38 10.32 -8.06 -11.09
CA LYS A 38 9.48 -7.48 -12.13
C LYS A 38 8.17 -8.25 -12.18
N TYR A 39 7.09 -7.54 -12.00
CA TYR A 39 5.73 -8.08 -12.09
C TYR A 39 5.19 -7.89 -13.51
N ARG A 40 4.40 -8.84 -13.97
CA ARG A 40 3.73 -8.76 -15.27
C ARG A 40 2.23 -8.88 -15.08
N PHE A 41 1.47 -7.98 -15.72
CA PHE A 41 0.03 -8.08 -15.72
C PHE A 41 -0.44 -9.38 -16.39
N THR A 42 -1.49 -9.98 -15.83
CA THR A 42 -2.07 -11.23 -16.35
C THR A 42 -3.13 -10.97 -17.43
N PHE A 43 -3.51 -9.71 -17.64
CA PHE A 43 -4.42 -9.31 -18.70
C PHE A 43 -3.66 -8.56 -19.80
N PRO A 44 -4.13 -8.64 -21.06
CA PRO A 44 -3.52 -7.91 -22.16
C PRO A 44 -3.80 -6.40 -22.00
N LEU A 45 -2.76 -5.57 -22.00
CA LEU A 45 -2.92 -4.11 -21.92
C LEU A 45 -3.72 -3.55 -23.11
N SER A 46 -3.75 -4.25 -24.26
CA SER A 46 -4.56 -3.91 -25.41
C SER A 46 -6.07 -3.97 -25.15
N SER A 47 -6.49 -4.64 -24.07
CA SER A 47 -7.91 -4.70 -23.69
C SER A 47 -8.38 -3.51 -22.86
N LEU A 48 -7.49 -2.57 -22.51
CA LEU A 48 -7.80 -1.40 -21.70
C LEU A 48 -8.47 -0.30 -22.54
N ASN A 49 -9.44 0.36 -21.94
CA ASN A 49 -9.98 1.61 -22.47
C ASN A 49 -9.05 2.76 -22.05
N LEU A 50 -8.12 3.14 -22.93
CA LEU A 50 -7.13 4.17 -22.62
C LEU A 50 -7.70 5.59 -22.54
N LYS A 51 -8.94 5.83 -22.99
CA LYS A 51 -9.66 7.09 -22.78
C LYS A 51 -10.08 7.25 -21.32
N GLY A 52 -10.46 6.15 -20.65
CA GLY A 52 -10.81 6.10 -19.23
C GLY A 52 -11.10 4.68 -18.79
N ASP A 53 -10.33 4.17 -17.83
CA ASP A 53 -10.53 2.86 -17.23
C ASP A 53 -10.14 2.90 -15.76
N THR A 54 -10.70 1.97 -14.96
CA THR A 54 -10.36 1.80 -13.56
C THR A 54 -10.03 0.33 -13.31
N LEU A 55 -8.82 0.09 -12.84
CA LEU A 55 -8.27 -1.23 -12.62
C LEU A 55 -8.21 -1.53 -11.13
N LEU A 56 -8.59 -2.75 -10.76
CA LEU A 56 -8.31 -3.32 -9.45
C LEU A 56 -7.08 -4.21 -9.58
N ILE A 57 -5.99 -3.81 -8.94
CA ILE A 57 -4.71 -4.52 -8.97
C ILE A 57 -4.47 -5.17 -7.62
N ASP A 58 -4.24 -6.48 -7.60
CA ASP A 58 -3.67 -7.15 -6.45
C ASP A 58 -2.18 -6.82 -6.39
N LYS A 59 -1.84 -5.81 -5.57
CA LYS A 59 -0.46 -5.33 -5.46
C LYS A 59 0.39 -6.39 -4.76
N PRO A 60 1.46 -6.86 -5.40
CA PRO A 60 2.32 -7.86 -4.79
C PRO A 60 3.22 -7.28 -3.69
N TYR A 61 3.74 -8.17 -2.84
CA TYR A 61 4.76 -7.88 -1.84
C TYR A 61 6.05 -7.33 -2.47
N ALA A 62 6.77 -6.48 -1.76
CA ALA A 62 8.03 -5.84 -2.18
C ALA A 62 7.90 -5.03 -3.50
N CYS A 63 6.76 -4.37 -3.69
CA CYS A 63 6.48 -3.52 -4.84
C CYS A 63 5.78 -2.25 -4.37
N SER A 64 6.26 -1.08 -4.77
CA SER A 64 5.57 0.17 -4.45
C SER A 64 4.33 0.38 -5.33
N SER A 65 3.36 1.13 -4.82
CA SER A 65 2.20 1.53 -5.63
C SER A 65 2.61 2.31 -6.89
N PHE A 66 3.70 3.06 -6.80
CA PHE A 66 4.24 3.83 -7.94
C PHE A 66 4.88 2.94 -9.01
N ASP A 67 5.49 1.81 -8.63
CA ASP A 67 6.04 0.85 -9.59
C ASP A 67 4.93 0.28 -10.50
N ILE A 68 3.76 -0.02 -9.92
CA ILE A 68 2.57 -0.45 -10.67
C ILE A 68 2.15 0.62 -11.69
N VAL A 69 2.03 1.87 -11.24
CA VAL A 69 1.67 3.00 -12.10
C VAL A 69 2.68 3.18 -13.24
N ASN A 70 3.98 3.08 -12.94
CA ASN A 70 5.04 3.22 -13.95
C ASN A 70 5.01 2.10 -14.98
N GLN A 71 4.78 0.87 -14.56
CA GLN A 71 4.66 -0.26 -15.49
C GLN A 71 3.46 -0.08 -16.43
N LEU A 72 2.31 0.37 -15.91
CA LEU A 72 1.13 0.67 -16.73
C LEU A 72 1.40 1.83 -17.71
N LYS A 73 2.02 2.92 -17.24
CA LYS A 73 2.40 4.04 -18.12
C LYS A 73 3.31 3.61 -19.26
N THR A 74 4.31 2.77 -18.96
CA THR A 74 5.25 2.25 -19.96
C THR A 74 4.52 1.37 -20.96
N GLY A 75 3.72 0.41 -20.51
CA GLY A 75 2.97 -0.48 -21.39
C GLY A 75 1.94 0.26 -22.26
N CYS A 76 1.22 1.25 -21.70
CA CYS A 76 0.30 2.08 -22.49
C CYS A 76 1.06 2.88 -23.56
N LYS A 77 2.23 3.43 -23.23
CA LYS A 77 3.06 4.17 -24.19
C LYS A 77 3.61 3.25 -25.31
N GLU A 78 4.02 2.05 -24.98
CA GLU A 78 4.49 1.04 -25.96
C GLU A 78 3.38 0.67 -26.95
N LEU A 79 2.14 0.54 -26.46
CA LEU A 79 0.99 0.18 -27.30
C LEU A 79 0.51 1.32 -28.21
N THR A 80 0.58 2.57 -27.76
CA THR A 80 -0.09 3.69 -28.43
C THR A 80 0.87 4.74 -28.99
N GLY A 81 2.13 4.70 -28.61
CA GLY A 81 3.10 5.78 -28.88
C GLY A 81 2.85 7.05 -28.04
N GLN A 82 1.78 7.11 -27.25
CA GLN A 82 1.34 8.32 -26.53
C GLN A 82 1.50 8.17 -25.01
N ARG A 83 1.69 9.30 -24.33
CA ARG A 83 1.68 9.34 -22.87
C ARG A 83 0.24 9.39 -22.36
N ILE A 84 -0.19 8.35 -21.68
CA ILE A 84 -1.49 8.25 -21.03
C ILE A 84 -1.37 8.62 -19.56
N LYS A 85 -2.34 9.37 -19.02
CA LYS A 85 -2.43 9.64 -17.58
C LYS A 85 -2.76 8.33 -16.86
N VAL A 86 -1.99 8.00 -15.81
CA VAL A 86 -2.24 6.86 -14.93
C VAL A 86 -1.93 7.31 -13.52
N GLY A 87 -2.80 7.01 -12.58
CA GLY A 87 -2.63 7.30 -11.16
C GLY A 87 -3.31 6.24 -10.30
N HIS A 88 -2.94 6.14 -9.02
CA HIS A 88 -3.58 5.24 -8.05
C HIS A 88 -4.41 6.00 -7.02
N ALA A 89 -5.48 5.39 -6.54
CA ALA A 89 -6.36 5.92 -5.54
C ALA A 89 -6.06 5.30 -4.16
N GLY A 90 -4.98 5.74 -3.55
CA GLY A 90 -4.46 5.25 -2.27
C GLY A 90 -3.08 4.60 -2.43
N THR A 91 -2.23 4.83 -1.43
CA THR A 91 -0.89 4.25 -1.40
C THR A 91 -0.90 3.02 -0.50
N LEU A 92 -0.38 1.92 -1.00
CA LEU A 92 0.03 0.77 -0.20
C LEU A 92 1.55 0.80 -0.06
N ASP A 93 2.04 0.55 1.14
CA ASP A 93 3.46 0.44 1.42
C ASP A 93 4.10 -0.70 0.63
N PRO A 94 5.42 -0.68 0.40
CA PRO A 94 6.09 -1.72 -0.38
C PRO A 94 5.86 -3.13 0.16
N LEU A 95 5.83 -3.30 1.48
CA LEU A 95 5.62 -4.59 2.14
C LEU A 95 4.14 -5.00 2.25
N ALA A 96 3.20 -4.06 2.05
CA ALA A 96 1.79 -4.38 2.01
C ALA A 96 1.39 -5.03 0.68
N THR A 97 0.44 -5.95 0.73
CA THR A 97 -0.21 -6.57 -0.44
C THR A 97 -1.68 -6.22 -0.48
N GLY A 98 -2.36 -6.50 -1.59
CA GLY A 98 -3.80 -6.38 -1.70
C GLY A 98 -4.26 -5.32 -2.70
N LEU A 99 -5.47 -4.83 -2.52
CA LEU A 99 -6.18 -4.02 -3.50
C LEU A 99 -5.55 -2.64 -3.69
N LEU A 100 -5.03 -2.40 -4.89
CA LEU A 100 -4.62 -1.09 -5.38
C LEU A 100 -5.53 -0.68 -6.53
N VAL A 101 -6.32 0.38 -6.33
CA VAL A 101 -7.17 0.94 -7.39
C VAL A 101 -6.33 1.88 -8.25
N VAL A 102 -6.28 1.62 -9.56
CA VAL A 102 -5.50 2.41 -10.52
C VAL A 102 -6.41 2.93 -11.62
N CYS A 103 -6.38 4.25 -11.83
CA CYS A 103 -7.17 4.93 -12.84
C CYS A 103 -6.32 5.31 -14.05
N ILE A 104 -6.90 5.18 -15.24
CA ILE A 104 -6.28 5.48 -16.53
C ILE A 104 -7.09 6.56 -17.25
N GLY A 105 -6.42 7.44 -17.97
CA GLY A 105 -7.05 8.46 -18.82
C GLY A 105 -7.94 9.41 -18.02
N GLN A 106 -9.19 9.57 -18.45
CA GLN A 106 -10.17 10.47 -17.82
C GLN A 106 -10.55 10.04 -16.41
N ASN A 107 -10.53 8.73 -16.11
CA ASN A 107 -10.87 8.21 -14.78
C ASN A 107 -9.87 8.63 -13.70
N THR A 108 -8.71 9.19 -14.06
CA THR A 108 -7.82 9.82 -13.08
C THR A 108 -8.45 10.99 -12.32
N LYS A 109 -9.55 11.55 -12.81
CA LYS A 109 -10.33 12.60 -12.11
C LYS A 109 -11.13 12.03 -10.94
N GLU A 110 -11.45 10.73 -10.97
CA GLU A 110 -12.21 10.04 -9.92
C GLU A 110 -11.34 9.62 -8.72
N ILE A 111 -10.02 9.81 -8.80
CA ILE A 111 -9.08 9.36 -7.77
C ILE A 111 -9.43 9.92 -6.39
N ALA A 112 -9.76 11.20 -6.29
CA ALA A 112 -10.11 11.83 -5.02
C ALA A 112 -11.36 11.18 -4.39
N ALA A 113 -12.42 11.01 -5.18
CA ALA A 113 -13.65 10.37 -4.71
C ALA A 113 -13.43 8.91 -4.29
N ILE A 114 -12.55 8.17 -4.99
CA ILE A 114 -12.19 6.79 -4.61
C ILE A 114 -11.34 6.78 -3.32
N GLN A 115 -10.48 7.79 -3.11
CA GLN A 115 -9.70 7.92 -1.88
C GLN A 115 -10.55 8.18 -0.64
N ASP A 116 -11.72 8.78 -0.81
CA ASP A 116 -12.65 9.07 0.30
C ASP A 116 -13.52 7.85 0.67
N LEU A 117 -13.48 6.76 -0.12
CA LEU A 117 -14.20 5.54 0.21
C LEU A 117 -13.58 4.83 1.43
N GLU A 118 -14.42 4.10 2.14
CA GLU A 118 -14.02 3.23 3.25
C GLU A 118 -13.00 2.17 2.80
N LYS A 119 -12.11 1.79 3.72
CA LYS A 119 -11.02 0.84 3.47
C LYS A 119 -10.94 -0.18 4.59
N GLU A 120 -10.67 -1.42 4.22
CA GLU A 120 -10.40 -2.50 5.17
C GLU A 120 -8.93 -2.90 5.07
N TYR A 121 -8.30 -3.07 6.25
CA TYR A 121 -6.92 -3.52 6.37
C TYR A 121 -6.84 -4.71 7.33
N ILE A 122 -6.09 -5.74 6.94
CA ILE A 122 -5.74 -6.85 7.82
C ILE A 122 -4.25 -6.74 8.10
N GLY A 123 -3.87 -6.55 9.35
CA GLY A 123 -2.49 -6.42 9.79
C GLY A 123 -2.10 -7.47 10.79
N THR A 124 -0.82 -7.88 10.76
CA THR A 124 -0.21 -8.74 11.78
C THR A 124 0.84 -7.94 12.53
N PHE A 125 0.67 -7.84 13.85
CA PHE A 125 1.61 -7.16 14.72
C PHE A 125 2.51 -8.17 15.42
N ARG A 126 3.82 -7.94 15.40
CA ARG A 126 4.78 -8.66 16.22
C ARG A 126 4.95 -7.94 17.54
N LEU A 127 4.55 -8.59 18.62
CA LEU A 127 4.75 -8.06 19.97
C LEU A 127 6.21 -8.22 20.42
N GLY A 128 6.64 -7.37 21.35
CA GLY A 128 7.94 -7.43 21.98
C GLY A 128 9.10 -6.88 21.14
N ALA A 129 8.82 -6.18 20.04
CA ALA A 129 9.86 -5.57 19.23
C ALA A 129 9.38 -4.27 18.58
N THR A 130 10.30 -3.34 18.35
CA THR A 130 10.07 -2.13 17.54
C THR A 130 11.07 -2.03 16.40
N THR A 131 10.71 -1.23 15.41
CA THR A 131 11.59 -0.81 14.32
C THR A 131 11.42 0.70 14.09
N PRO A 132 12.41 1.41 13.53
CA PRO A 132 12.33 2.84 13.29
C PRO A 132 11.18 3.25 12.34
N SER A 133 10.76 2.35 11.44
CA SER A 133 9.69 2.58 10.47
C SER A 133 8.32 2.05 10.92
N TYR A 134 8.23 1.40 12.09
CA TYR A 134 7.04 0.69 12.59
C TYR A 134 6.57 -0.48 11.71
N ASP A 135 7.41 -0.91 10.77
CA ASP A 135 7.20 -2.05 9.88
C ASP A 135 8.48 -2.91 9.75
N LEU A 136 8.50 -3.85 8.81
CA LEU A 136 9.63 -4.75 8.57
C LEU A 136 10.62 -4.22 7.53
N GLU A 137 10.55 -2.96 7.10
CA GLU A 137 11.55 -2.36 6.20
C GLU A 137 12.91 -2.17 6.88
N HIS A 138 12.91 -2.00 8.20
CA HIS A 138 14.12 -1.81 9.00
C HIS A 138 14.32 -2.93 10.01
N PRO A 139 15.58 -3.20 10.42
CA PRO A 139 15.86 -4.15 11.47
C PRO A 139 15.27 -3.70 12.82
N ILE A 140 15.05 -4.66 13.71
CA ILE A 140 14.60 -4.41 15.08
C ILE A 140 15.63 -3.53 15.79
N ASP A 141 15.16 -2.44 16.40
CA ASP A 141 15.96 -1.50 17.18
C ASP A 141 15.83 -1.71 18.69
N ARG A 142 14.68 -2.21 19.16
CA ARG A 142 14.44 -2.50 20.60
C ARG A 142 13.65 -3.78 20.78
N LEU A 143 13.94 -4.47 21.88
CA LEU A 143 13.22 -5.65 22.34
C LEU A 143 12.58 -5.37 23.70
N PHE A 144 11.39 -5.92 23.92
CA PHE A 144 10.59 -5.80 25.12
C PHE A 144 10.05 -7.17 25.53
N SER A 145 9.82 -7.37 26.84
CA SER A 145 9.05 -8.51 27.31
C SER A 145 7.60 -8.40 26.83
N TYR A 146 7.02 -9.51 26.39
CA TYR A 146 5.65 -9.57 25.86
C TYR A 146 4.86 -10.77 26.41
N GLU A 147 5.49 -11.63 27.22
CA GLU A 147 4.91 -12.87 27.74
C GLU A 147 3.68 -12.60 28.65
N HIS A 148 3.61 -11.39 29.21
CA HIS A 148 2.49 -10.97 30.06
C HIS A 148 1.29 -10.48 29.26
N ILE A 149 1.41 -10.26 27.94
CA ILE A 149 0.35 -9.71 27.11
C ILE A 149 -0.64 -10.82 26.77
N THR A 150 -1.88 -10.64 27.22
CA THR A 150 -2.99 -11.52 26.90
C THR A 150 -3.76 -11.03 25.67
N ARG A 151 -4.63 -11.89 25.14
CA ARG A 151 -5.53 -11.53 24.05
C ARG A 151 -6.48 -10.40 24.47
N GLU A 152 -7.02 -10.48 25.68
CA GLU A 152 -7.95 -9.51 26.24
C GLU A 152 -7.29 -8.12 26.32
N MET A 153 -6.04 -8.05 26.78
CA MET A 153 -5.27 -6.80 26.82
C MET A 153 -5.10 -6.20 25.43
N ALA A 154 -4.83 -7.04 24.42
CA ALA A 154 -4.68 -6.56 23.04
C ALA A 154 -6.01 -6.09 22.43
N GLU A 155 -7.13 -6.77 22.73
CA GLU A 155 -8.47 -6.38 22.31
C GLU A 155 -8.90 -5.07 22.99
N GLU A 156 -8.62 -4.91 24.28
CA GLU A 156 -8.86 -3.67 25.00
C GLU A 156 -8.05 -2.50 24.41
N ALA A 157 -6.76 -2.71 24.17
CA ALA A 157 -5.91 -1.70 23.52
C ALA A 157 -6.45 -1.31 22.13
N ALA A 158 -6.94 -2.27 21.33
CA ALA A 158 -7.52 -2.00 20.03
C ALA A 158 -8.78 -1.11 20.09
N THR A 159 -9.56 -1.19 21.17
CA THR A 159 -10.76 -0.33 21.33
C THR A 159 -10.41 1.15 21.43
N SER A 160 -9.20 1.50 21.91
CA SER A 160 -8.75 2.89 21.99
C SER A 160 -8.52 3.55 20.64
N PHE A 161 -8.48 2.76 19.57
CA PHE A 161 -8.33 3.23 18.19
C PHE A 161 -9.65 3.31 17.43
N LEU A 162 -10.79 3.14 18.11
CA LEU A 162 -12.12 3.30 17.50
C LEU A 162 -12.57 4.76 17.48
N GLY A 163 -13.25 5.16 16.41
CA GLY A 163 -13.79 6.51 16.24
C GLY A 163 -12.73 7.51 15.74
N GLU A 164 -12.95 8.79 16.04
CA GLU A 164 -12.02 9.86 15.68
C GLU A 164 -10.86 9.90 16.67
N ILE A 165 -9.67 9.75 16.15
CA ILE A 165 -8.41 9.80 16.92
C ILE A 165 -7.44 10.81 16.32
N GLU A 166 -6.66 11.47 17.18
CA GLU A 166 -5.52 12.28 16.73
C GLU A 166 -4.27 11.41 16.61
N GLN A 167 -3.60 11.51 15.50
CA GLN A 167 -2.35 10.79 15.25
C GLN A 167 -1.23 11.75 14.88
N ILE A 168 -0.09 11.65 15.57
CA ILE A 168 1.15 12.27 15.13
C ILE A 168 1.75 11.35 14.04
N PRO A 169 1.85 11.81 12.79
CA PRO A 169 2.37 10.98 11.72
C PRO A 169 3.80 10.54 11.97
N PRO A 170 4.16 9.29 11.69
CA PRO A 170 5.52 8.83 11.84
C PRO A 170 6.47 9.54 10.87
N VAL A 171 7.76 9.62 11.25
CA VAL A 171 8.81 10.24 10.42
C VAL A 171 8.92 9.54 9.05
N TYR A 172 8.73 8.22 9.01
CA TYR A 172 8.69 7.43 7.78
C TYR A 172 7.30 7.44 7.11
N SER A 173 6.71 8.63 6.94
CA SER A 173 5.41 8.80 6.29
C SER A 173 5.52 9.52 4.94
N ALA A 174 4.44 9.46 4.15
CA ALA A 174 4.33 10.14 2.87
C ALA A 174 3.96 11.63 2.99
N ILE A 175 3.84 12.17 4.20
CA ILE A 175 3.51 13.58 4.46
C ILE A 175 4.61 14.47 3.90
N LYS A 176 4.21 15.59 3.29
CA LYS A 176 5.14 16.58 2.78
C LYS A 176 5.49 17.60 3.85
N ILE A 177 6.78 17.75 4.12
CA ILE A 177 7.34 18.77 5.00
C ILE A 177 8.21 19.67 4.14
N LYS A 178 7.86 20.96 4.06
CA LYS A 178 8.54 21.93 3.18
C LYS A 178 8.73 21.43 1.73
N GLY A 179 7.71 20.74 1.19
CA GLY A 179 7.69 20.24 -0.19
C GLY A 179 8.38 18.88 -0.42
N LYS A 180 9.12 18.35 0.54
CA LYS A 180 9.77 17.02 0.48
C LYS A 180 8.96 15.99 1.29
N ARG A 181 8.98 14.72 0.89
CA ARG A 181 8.35 13.65 1.66
C ARG A 181 9.12 13.37 2.94
N ALA A 182 8.40 13.18 4.06
CA ALA A 182 9.02 12.92 5.37
C ALA A 182 9.95 11.70 5.33
N TYR A 183 9.54 10.60 4.68
CA TYR A 183 10.39 9.41 4.53
C TYR A 183 11.69 9.66 3.73
N GLU A 184 11.70 10.62 2.79
CA GLU A 184 12.92 10.99 2.05
C GLU A 184 13.91 11.73 2.95
N LEU A 185 13.40 12.60 3.83
CA LEU A 185 14.19 13.30 4.83
C LEU A 185 14.75 12.33 5.89
N ALA A 186 13.91 11.40 6.36
CA ALA A 186 14.30 10.37 7.31
C ALA A 186 15.44 9.49 6.78
N ARG A 187 15.37 9.05 5.52
CA ARG A 187 16.43 8.26 4.87
C ARG A 187 17.75 9.01 4.72
N GLN A 188 17.71 10.33 4.76
CA GLN A 188 18.90 11.21 4.73
C GLN A 188 19.38 11.58 6.13
N ASN A 189 18.82 11.01 7.20
CA ASN A 189 19.06 11.34 8.60
C ASN A 189 18.85 12.86 8.91
N ILE A 190 17.96 13.50 8.17
CA ILE A 190 17.59 14.89 8.43
C ILE A 190 16.47 14.87 9.47
N SER A 191 16.72 15.50 10.61
CA SER A 191 15.73 15.66 11.68
C SER A 191 14.52 16.43 11.15
N VAL A 192 13.33 15.90 11.40
CA VAL A 192 12.05 16.45 10.94
C VAL A 192 11.24 16.94 12.13
#